data_8f751a469fd2dcc15cdc023c929a3f06
#
_entry.id   8f751a469fd2dcc15cdc023c929a3f06
#
_cell.length_a   1.000
_cell.length_b   1.000
_cell.length_c   1.000
_cell.angle_alpha   90.00
_cell.angle_beta   90.00
_cell.angle_gamma   90.00
#
_symmetry.space_group_name_H-M   'P 1'
#
loop_
_entity.id
_entity.type
_entity.pdbx_description
1 polymer ?
#
loop_
_entity_poly.entity_id
_entity_poly.type
_entity_poly.pdbx_seq_one_letter_code
_entity_poly.pdbx_strand_id
1 'polypeptide(L)'
;ENTCNSQQEADKREWLNFSFGPNHGLMEAYWSSCYRGINKANFVINNEQAMTDNIPTSILPAATRDKYIGEAKFLRALYYFNLVTRYGDIPLYLGTDPAEKDGLAKSPKEAVWAQIEADCADAAAKCLSKAAEEPGRVTSGAAWALLGKARLYQENYSGALEAFNNITGYSLEPEYFRNFMEETENGPESLFEVQFNIEAGYSQQWNSDRTDEGKNESTFRAQEYGCLNWFNVFVSEDLWNEFETAADNGSKIDPRRGYCAYQTGDLYNNNTMTITVDPVTVLD
;
A
#
# COMPACT_ATOMS: atom_id res chain seq x y z
N GLU A 1 0.65 -17.61 9.14
CA GLU A 1 1.07 -17.34 7.82
C GLU A 1 1.40 -18.61 7.07
N ASN A 2 2.13 -18.86 6.31
CA ASN A 2 2.22 -19.21 4.97
C ASN A 2 3.38 -20.11 4.74
N THR A 3 3.09 -21.23 4.26
CA THR A 3 4.10 -22.03 3.58
C THR A 3 4.11 -21.61 2.12
N CYS A 4 5.27 -21.45 1.53
CA CYS A 4 5.41 -21.36 0.08
C CYS A 4 5.82 -22.72 -0.49
N ASN A 5 5.51 -22.96 -1.76
CA ASN A 5 5.93 -24.19 -2.39
C ASN A 5 7.46 -24.21 -2.62
N SER A 6 8.01 -25.40 -2.82
CA SER A 6 9.48 -25.59 -3.01
C SER A 6 10.03 -24.99 -4.30
N GLN A 7 9.16 -24.56 -5.21
CA GLN A 7 9.53 -23.95 -6.50
C GLN A 7 9.68 -22.43 -6.39
N GLN A 8 9.36 -21.84 -5.24
CA GLN A 8 9.59 -20.42 -5.02
C GLN A 8 11.06 -20.06 -5.16
N GLU A 9 11.28 -18.87 -5.68
CA GLU A 9 12.61 -18.29 -5.79
C GLU A 9 13.30 -18.23 -4.42
N ALA A 10 14.60 -18.41 -4.42
CA ALA A 10 15.39 -18.52 -3.19
C ALA A 10 15.17 -17.33 -2.23
N ASP A 11 15.08 -16.12 -2.77
CA ASP A 11 14.87 -14.90 -2.00
C ASP A 11 13.50 -14.87 -1.28
N LYS A 12 12.45 -15.39 -1.89
CA LYS A 12 11.14 -15.52 -1.23
C LYS A 12 11.17 -16.56 -0.12
N ARG A 13 11.89 -17.68 -0.31
CA ARG A 13 12.07 -18.70 0.74
C ARG A 13 12.90 -18.21 1.91
N GLU A 14 13.87 -17.32 1.67
CA GLU A 14 14.63 -16.70 2.74
C GLU A 14 13.75 -15.89 3.69
N TRP A 15 12.70 -15.24 3.20
CA TRP A 15 11.71 -14.56 4.03
C TRP A 15 10.94 -15.55 4.91
N LEU A 16 10.50 -16.65 4.34
CA LEU A 16 9.76 -17.68 5.07
C LEU A 16 10.59 -18.28 6.21
N ASN A 17 11.86 -18.54 5.94
CA ASN A 17 12.78 -19.18 6.88
C ASN A 17 13.48 -18.18 7.79
N PHE A 18 13.22 -16.89 7.67
CA PHE A 18 13.92 -15.81 8.38
C PHE A 18 15.45 -15.87 8.23
N SER A 19 15.93 -16.35 7.07
CA SER A 19 17.35 -16.49 6.75
C SER A 19 17.91 -15.35 5.91
N PHE A 20 17.10 -14.34 5.61
CA PHE A 20 17.50 -13.19 4.79
C PHE A 20 18.54 -12.31 5.49
N GLY A 21 19.48 -11.78 4.72
CA GLY A 21 20.50 -10.84 5.17
C GLY A 21 20.20 -9.40 4.80
N PRO A 22 21.02 -8.43 5.25
CA PRO A 22 20.80 -7.00 4.99
C PRO A 22 20.90 -6.61 3.50
N ASN A 23 21.50 -7.45 2.68
CA ASN A 23 21.66 -7.23 1.23
C ASN A 23 20.61 -7.99 0.40
N HIS A 24 19.48 -8.34 1.01
CA HIS A 24 18.43 -9.08 0.34
C HIS A 24 17.78 -8.25 -0.77
N GLY A 25 17.66 -8.83 -1.98
CA GLY A 25 17.23 -8.10 -3.17
C GLY A 25 15.86 -7.47 -3.10
N LEU A 26 14.89 -8.12 -2.44
CA LEU A 26 13.55 -7.56 -2.26
C LEU A 26 13.55 -6.36 -1.30
N MET A 27 14.41 -6.37 -0.28
CA MET A 27 14.57 -5.22 0.62
C MET A 27 15.15 -4.02 -0.11
N GLU A 28 16.18 -4.25 -0.94
CA GLU A 28 16.78 -3.20 -1.77
C GLU A 28 15.79 -2.64 -2.79
N ALA A 29 15.03 -3.50 -3.45
CA ALA A 29 14.00 -3.09 -4.42
C ALA A 29 12.93 -2.22 -3.76
N TYR A 30 12.43 -2.64 -2.60
CA TYR A 30 11.44 -1.88 -1.84
C TYR A 30 11.97 -0.51 -1.39
N TRP A 31 13.19 -0.47 -0.84
CA TRP A 31 13.87 0.77 -0.48
C TRP A 31 14.00 1.72 -1.66
N SER A 32 14.56 1.23 -2.76
CA SER A 32 14.79 2.01 -3.98
C SER A 32 13.48 2.54 -4.59
N SER A 33 12.41 1.74 -4.57
CA SER A 33 11.09 2.13 -5.06
C SER A 33 10.50 3.26 -4.22
N CYS A 34 10.58 3.17 -2.90
CA CYS A 34 10.13 4.25 -2.01
C CYS A 34 10.91 5.56 -2.25
N TYR A 35 12.23 5.50 -2.35
CA TYR A 35 13.03 6.72 -2.59
C TYR A 35 12.83 7.29 -4.01
N ARG A 36 12.53 6.47 -5.01
CA ARG A 36 12.10 6.98 -6.32
C ARG A 36 10.80 7.76 -6.23
N GLY A 37 9.82 7.22 -5.48
CA GLY A 37 8.56 7.92 -5.23
C GLY A 37 8.76 9.24 -4.47
N ILE A 38 9.59 9.25 -3.42
CA ILE A 38 9.97 10.44 -2.66
C ILE A 38 10.60 11.49 -3.58
N ASN A 39 11.50 11.08 -4.47
CA ASN A 39 12.16 12.00 -5.39
C ASN A 39 11.16 12.66 -6.36
N LYS A 40 10.20 11.90 -6.88
CA LYS A 40 9.14 12.45 -7.74
C LYS A 40 8.24 13.43 -6.97
N ALA A 41 7.88 13.09 -5.74
CA ALA A 41 7.10 13.98 -4.87
C ALA A 41 7.87 15.26 -4.54
N ASN A 42 9.16 15.17 -4.18
CA ASN A 42 10.03 16.31 -3.94
C ASN A 42 10.10 17.24 -5.16
N PHE A 43 10.19 16.67 -6.36
CA PHE A 43 10.19 17.48 -7.59
C PHE A 43 8.95 18.35 -7.70
N VAL A 44 7.77 17.82 -7.45
CA VAL A 44 6.52 18.61 -7.48
C VAL A 44 6.52 19.66 -6.37
N ILE A 45 6.83 19.28 -5.13
CA ILE A 45 6.79 20.14 -3.96
C ILE A 45 7.77 21.32 -4.10
N ASN A 46 8.99 21.03 -4.51
CA ASN A 46 10.04 22.08 -4.63
C ASN A 46 9.83 23.01 -5.84
N ASN A 47 8.94 22.68 -6.76
CA ASN A 47 8.55 23.57 -7.86
C ASN A 47 7.30 24.40 -7.55
N GLU A 48 6.71 24.36 -6.36
CA GLU A 48 5.52 25.13 -5.98
C GLU A 48 5.66 26.62 -6.28
N GLN A 49 6.79 27.21 -5.89
CA GLN A 49 7.08 28.64 -6.14
C GLN A 49 7.21 28.93 -7.64
N ALA A 50 7.95 28.09 -8.36
CA ALA A 50 8.11 28.24 -9.81
C ALA A 50 6.78 28.11 -10.56
N MET A 51 5.90 27.21 -10.15
CA MET A 51 4.54 27.10 -10.69
C MET A 51 3.72 28.37 -10.42
N THR A 52 3.88 28.95 -9.25
CA THR A 52 3.19 30.20 -8.85
C THR A 52 3.64 31.38 -9.71
N ASP A 53 4.94 31.50 -9.93
CA ASP A 53 5.53 32.67 -10.60
C ASP A 53 5.42 32.63 -12.10
N ASN A 54 5.42 31.41 -12.70
CA ASN A 54 5.56 31.26 -14.14
C ASN A 54 4.30 30.75 -14.85
N ILE A 55 3.31 30.21 -14.11
CA ILE A 55 2.08 29.68 -14.73
C ILE A 55 0.91 30.58 -14.35
N PRO A 56 0.26 31.23 -15.34
CA PRO A 56 -0.90 32.06 -15.08
C PRO A 56 -2.04 31.29 -14.39
N THR A 57 -2.74 31.93 -13.47
CA THR A 57 -3.88 31.33 -12.73
C THR A 57 -5.04 30.93 -13.64
N SER A 58 -5.11 31.47 -14.86
CA SER A 58 -6.06 31.04 -15.90
C SER A 58 -5.73 29.65 -16.48
N ILE A 59 -4.46 29.20 -16.36
CA ILE A 59 -3.99 27.88 -16.82
C ILE A 59 -3.94 26.93 -15.62
N LEU A 60 -3.36 27.37 -14.51
CA LEU A 60 -3.26 26.60 -13.27
C LEU A 60 -3.84 27.41 -12.11
N PRO A 61 -5.14 27.25 -11.81
CA PRO A 61 -5.77 27.90 -10.66
C PRO A 61 -5.04 27.54 -9.36
N ALA A 62 -4.97 28.49 -8.42
CA ALA A 62 -4.28 28.30 -7.15
C ALA A 62 -4.78 27.05 -6.39
N ALA A 63 -6.11 26.84 -6.34
CA ALA A 63 -6.68 25.67 -5.69
C ALA A 63 -6.24 24.34 -6.35
N THR A 64 -6.08 24.33 -7.67
CA THR A 64 -5.59 23.12 -8.38
C THR A 64 -4.12 22.88 -8.11
N ARG A 65 -3.30 23.94 -8.09
CA ARG A 65 -1.89 23.84 -7.68
C ARG A 65 -1.77 23.32 -6.27
N ASP A 66 -2.51 23.92 -5.34
CA ASP A 66 -2.49 23.54 -3.93
C ASP A 66 -2.89 22.07 -3.75
N LYS A 67 -3.90 21.60 -4.50
CA LYS A 67 -4.28 20.19 -4.54
C LYS A 67 -3.10 19.30 -4.99
N TYR A 68 -2.40 19.61 -6.05
CA TYR A 68 -1.27 18.82 -6.54
C TYR A 68 -0.10 18.80 -5.53
N ILE A 69 0.14 19.91 -4.84
CA ILE A 69 1.14 19.96 -3.76
C ILE A 69 0.70 19.06 -2.59
N GLY A 70 -0.58 19.12 -2.20
CA GLY A 70 -1.14 18.27 -1.15
C GLY A 70 -1.00 16.77 -1.48
N GLU A 71 -1.35 16.38 -2.71
CA GLU A 71 -1.19 15.00 -3.18
C GLU A 71 0.29 14.55 -3.15
N ALA A 72 1.19 15.38 -3.63
CA ALA A 72 2.62 15.07 -3.62
C ALA A 72 3.16 14.92 -2.19
N LYS A 73 2.72 15.75 -1.23
CA LYS A 73 3.07 15.64 0.19
C LYS A 73 2.51 14.36 0.81
N PHE A 74 1.24 14.01 0.54
CA PHE A 74 0.68 12.74 0.98
C PHE A 74 1.50 11.55 0.48
N LEU A 75 1.84 11.51 -0.80
CA LEU A 75 2.64 10.42 -1.38
C LEU A 75 4.04 10.35 -0.76
N ARG A 76 4.68 11.50 -0.53
CA ARG A 76 5.97 11.56 0.18
C ARG A 76 5.86 11.00 1.59
N ALA A 77 4.84 11.41 2.33
CA ALA A 77 4.55 10.91 3.67
C ALA A 77 4.30 9.40 3.67
N LEU A 78 3.54 8.87 2.71
CA LEU A 78 3.26 7.45 2.57
C LEU A 78 4.53 6.63 2.31
N TYR A 79 5.42 7.10 1.43
CA TYR A 79 6.69 6.43 1.19
C TYR A 79 7.61 6.49 2.42
N TYR A 80 7.70 7.62 3.10
CA TYR A 80 8.47 7.72 4.35
C TYR A 80 7.87 6.86 5.46
N PHE A 81 6.55 6.79 5.60
CA PHE A 81 5.89 5.88 6.52
C PHE A 81 6.27 4.42 6.25
N ASN A 82 6.26 4.02 4.98
CA ASN A 82 6.67 2.69 4.57
C ASN A 82 8.13 2.38 4.89
N LEU A 83 9.01 3.36 4.76
CA LEU A 83 10.43 3.20 5.08
C LEU A 83 10.69 3.18 6.59
N VAL A 84 10.20 4.17 7.33
CA VAL A 84 10.50 4.31 8.77
C VAL A 84 9.96 3.15 9.60
N THR A 85 8.80 2.60 9.23
CA THR A 85 8.22 1.45 9.91
C THR A 85 9.01 0.15 9.73
N ARG A 86 9.81 0.04 8.68
CA ARG A 86 10.59 -1.15 8.35
C ARG A 86 12.08 -1.04 8.68
N TYR A 87 12.64 0.16 8.50
CA TYR A 87 14.09 0.37 8.59
C TYR A 87 14.52 1.24 9.79
N GLY A 88 13.58 1.87 10.50
CA GLY A 88 13.89 2.77 11.61
C GLY A 88 14.51 4.08 11.12
N ASP A 89 15.74 4.37 11.54
CA ASP A 89 16.49 5.53 11.10
C ASP A 89 16.86 5.44 9.62
N ILE A 90 16.46 6.42 8.84
CA ILE A 90 16.62 6.47 7.39
C ILE A 90 17.08 7.85 6.91
N PRO A 91 17.72 7.98 5.75
CA PRO A 91 18.00 9.29 5.16
C PRO A 91 16.71 10.08 4.90
N LEU A 92 16.61 11.27 5.49
CA LEU A 92 15.52 12.21 5.22
C LEU A 92 15.95 13.17 4.11
N TYR A 93 15.54 12.89 2.89
CA TYR A 93 15.85 13.66 1.70
C TYR A 93 14.64 14.46 1.24
N LEU A 94 14.76 15.78 1.25
CA LEU A 94 13.68 16.70 0.87
C LEU A 94 14.02 17.55 -0.37
N GLY A 95 15.25 17.41 -0.87
CA GLY A 95 15.74 18.12 -2.04
C GLY A 95 15.40 17.45 -3.37
N THR A 96 15.92 18.03 -4.44
CA THR A 96 15.80 17.49 -5.81
C THR A 96 17.16 17.27 -6.47
N ASP A 97 18.24 17.77 -5.89
CA ASP A 97 19.59 17.60 -6.41
C ASP A 97 20.10 16.18 -6.13
N PRO A 98 20.42 15.38 -7.16
CA PRO A 98 21.01 14.06 -6.97
C PRO A 98 22.31 14.08 -6.15
N ALA A 99 23.11 15.16 -6.22
CA ALA A 99 24.36 15.27 -5.48
C ALA A 99 24.13 15.35 -3.96
N GLU A 100 22.98 15.85 -3.51
CA GLU A 100 22.63 15.90 -2.09
C GLU A 100 22.29 14.52 -1.50
N LYS A 101 22.07 13.52 -2.34
CA LYS A 101 21.74 12.15 -1.90
C LYS A 101 22.99 11.36 -1.56
N ASP A 102 24.08 11.64 -2.26
CA ASP A 102 25.32 10.86 -2.13
C ASP A 102 25.94 11.11 -0.75
N GLY A 103 26.04 10.04 0.03
CA GLY A 103 26.58 10.11 1.38
C GLY A 103 25.66 10.74 2.44
N LEU A 104 24.38 10.97 2.13
CA LEU A 104 23.42 11.46 3.11
C LEU A 104 23.29 10.48 4.28
N ALA A 105 23.64 10.95 5.47
CA ALA A 105 23.51 10.17 6.69
C ALA A 105 22.03 9.88 7.01
N LYS A 106 21.78 8.77 7.69
CA LYS A 106 20.45 8.48 8.22
C LYS A 106 20.07 9.49 9.29
N SER A 107 18.86 9.97 9.22
CA SER A 107 18.23 10.82 10.23
C SER A 107 17.56 9.96 11.30
N PRO A 108 17.47 10.42 12.55
CA PRO A 108 16.69 9.76 13.57
C PRO A 108 15.22 9.56 13.10
N LYS A 109 14.63 8.44 13.43
CA LYS A 109 13.24 8.12 13.07
C LYS A 109 12.25 9.19 13.52
N GLU A 110 12.51 9.86 14.64
CA GLU A 110 11.69 10.95 15.18
C GLU A 110 11.61 12.13 14.21
N ALA A 111 12.70 12.47 13.53
CA ALA A 111 12.72 13.51 12.51
C ALA A 111 11.92 13.11 11.28
N VAL A 112 11.96 11.81 10.91
CA VAL A 112 11.17 11.29 9.80
C VAL A 112 9.68 11.31 10.14
N TRP A 113 9.30 10.90 11.36
CA TRP A 113 7.91 10.98 11.83
C TRP A 113 7.39 12.41 11.83
N ALA A 114 8.19 13.37 12.31
CA ALA A 114 7.80 14.78 12.28
C ALA A 114 7.55 15.28 10.85
N GLN A 115 8.36 14.86 9.88
CA GLN A 115 8.14 15.19 8.46
C GLN A 115 6.87 14.55 7.90
N ILE A 116 6.61 13.28 8.23
CA ILE A 116 5.36 12.59 7.83
C ILE A 116 4.14 13.33 8.36
N GLU A 117 4.14 13.72 9.63
CA GLU A 117 3.02 14.47 10.23
C GLU A 117 2.83 15.83 9.57
N ALA A 118 3.90 16.57 9.31
CA ALA A 118 3.84 17.85 8.63
C ALA A 118 3.28 17.73 7.21
N ASP A 119 3.74 16.74 6.45
CA ASP A 119 3.26 16.49 5.10
C ASP A 119 1.78 16.07 5.09
N CYS A 120 1.37 15.19 5.99
CA CYS A 120 -0.02 14.76 6.10
C CYS A 120 -0.94 15.91 6.52
N ALA A 121 -0.54 16.76 7.45
CA ALA A 121 -1.33 17.91 7.89
C ALA A 121 -1.55 18.91 6.76
N ASP A 122 -0.49 19.21 5.98
CA ASP A 122 -0.61 20.11 4.83
C ASP A 122 -1.44 19.48 3.70
N ALA A 123 -1.25 18.18 3.44
CA ALA A 123 -2.07 17.43 2.48
C ALA A 123 -3.56 17.45 2.86
N ALA A 124 -3.88 17.24 4.14
CA ALA A 124 -5.25 17.29 4.64
C ALA A 124 -5.93 18.65 4.44
N ALA A 125 -5.14 19.74 4.52
CA ALA A 125 -5.64 21.10 4.28
C ALA A 125 -5.79 21.45 2.79
N LYS A 126 -5.00 20.83 1.90
CA LYS A 126 -4.91 21.17 0.48
C LYS A 126 -5.72 20.23 -0.43
N CYS A 127 -5.82 18.94 -0.08
CA CYS A 127 -6.56 17.97 -0.87
C CYS A 127 -8.08 18.16 -0.71
N LEU A 128 -8.81 17.75 -1.73
CA LEU A 128 -10.27 17.81 -1.74
C LEU A 128 -10.89 16.70 -0.88
N SER A 129 -12.15 16.88 -0.51
CA SER A 129 -12.95 15.82 0.11
C SER A 129 -13.23 14.69 -0.89
N LYS A 130 -13.57 13.49 -0.40
CA LYS A 130 -13.95 12.36 -1.25
C LYS A 130 -15.06 12.70 -2.25
N ALA A 131 -16.04 13.46 -1.85
CA ALA A 131 -17.19 13.83 -2.70
C ALA A 131 -16.82 14.85 -3.81
N ALA A 132 -15.71 15.56 -3.68
CA ALA A 132 -15.26 16.58 -4.62
C ALA A 132 -14.07 16.13 -5.48
N GLU A 133 -13.47 14.98 -5.16
CA GLU A 133 -12.28 14.47 -5.85
C GLU A 133 -12.65 13.35 -6.83
N GLU A 134 -11.83 13.21 -7.86
CA GLU A 134 -11.90 12.10 -8.80
C GLU A 134 -11.48 10.79 -8.13
N PRO A 135 -12.10 9.63 -8.47
CA PRO A 135 -11.70 8.34 -7.96
C PRO A 135 -10.21 8.04 -8.19
N GLY A 136 -9.56 7.40 -7.23
CA GLY A 136 -8.14 7.05 -7.30
C GLY A 136 -7.16 8.16 -6.91
N ARG A 137 -7.63 9.39 -6.71
CA ARG A 137 -6.78 10.50 -6.25
C ARG A 137 -6.77 10.63 -4.73
N VAL A 138 -5.76 11.35 -4.23
CA VAL A 138 -5.61 11.58 -2.79
C VAL A 138 -6.68 12.55 -2.29
N THR A 139 -7.33 12.17 -1.21
CA THR A 139 -8.35 12.99 -0.54
C THR A 139 -7.85 13.53 0.80
N SER A 140 -8.50 14.56 1.33
CA SER A 140 -8.25 15.05 2.69
C SER A 140 -8.46 13.95 3.74
N GLY A 141 -9.45 13.08 3.55
CA GLY A 141 -9.69 11.93 4.44
C GLY A 141 -8.55 10.91 4.43
N ALA A 142 -7.95 10.65 3.27
CA ALA A 142 -6.76 9.80 3.18
C ALA A 142 -5.57 10.41 3.95
N ALA A 143 -5.37 11.71 3.84
CA ALA A 143 -4.30 12.43 4.55
C ALA A 143 -4.51 12.40 6.08
N TRP A 144 -5.72 12.62 6.56
CA TRP A 144 -6.08 12.47 7.97
C TRP A 144 -5.87 11.04 8.48
N ALA A 145 -6.22 10.05 7.68
CA ALA A 145 -6.03 8.65 8.04
C ALA A 145 -4.54 8.28 8.18
N LEU A 146 -3.69 8.74 7.25
CA LEU A 146 -2.26 8.52 7.34
C LEU A 146 -1.63 9.26 8.53
N LEU A 147 -2.07 10.49 8.82
CA LEU A 147 -1.66 11.24 10.01
C LEU A 147 -2.02 10.49 11.29
N GLY A 148 -3.27 10.04 11.40
CA GLY A 148 -3.72 9.26 12.54
C GLY A 148 -2.92 7.98 12.73
N LYS A 149 -2.65 7.27 11.63
CA LYS A 149 -1.83 6.06 11.64
C LYS A 149 -0.37 6.36 12.04
N ALA A 150 0.22 7.44 11.55
CA ALA A 150 1.57 7.85 11.93
C ALA A 150 1.67 8.15 13.43
N ARG A 151 0.70 8.87 14.00
CA ARG A 151 0.61 9.15 15.43
C ARG A 151 0.38 7.90 16.27
N LEU A 152 -0.44 6.97 15.77
CA LEU A 152 -0.69 5.68 16.44
C LEU A 152 0.60 4.85 16.57
N TYR A 153 1.43 4.81 15.52
CA TYR A 153 2.72 4.11 15.53
C TYR A 153 3.75 4.75 16.46
N GLN A 154 3.56 6.00 16.85
CA GLN A 154 4.34 6.72 17.83
C GLN A 154 3.73 6.68 19.23
N GLU A 155 2.68 5.88 19.45
CA GLU A 155 1.93 5.78 20.72
C GLU A 155 1.25 7.10 21.14
N ASN A 156 1.14 8.06 20.24
CA ASN A 156 0.38 9.29 20.44
C ASN A 156 -1.12 9.03 20.19
N TYR A 157 -1.75 8.31 21.11
CA TYR A 157 -3.14 7.84 20.95
C TYR A 157 -4.16 9.00 20.90
N SER A 158 -3.94 10.06 21.68
CA SER A 158 -4.82 11.24 21.66
C SER A 158 -4.74 11.99 20.33
N GLY A 159 -3.53 12.20 19.82
CA GLY A 159 -3.33 12.81 18.52
C GLY A 159 -3.81 11.94 17.35
N ALA A 160 -3.70 10.61 17.48
CA ALA A 160 -4.25 9.69 16.49
C ALA A 160 -5.78 9.78 16.44
N LEU A 161 -6.44 9.76 17.60
CA LEU A 161 -7.91 9.91 17.70
C LEU A 161 -8.39 11.24 17.13
N GLU A 162 -7.69 12.34 17.43
CA GLU A 162 -7.97 13.66 16.85
C GLU A 162 -7.95 13.61 15.31
N ALA A 163 -6.90 13.03 14.73
CA ALA A 163 -6.76 12.91 13.27
C ALA A 163 -7.88 12.04 12.68
N PHE A 164 -8.16 10.88 13.27
CA PHE A 164 -9.24 10.01 12.79
C PHE A 164 -10.63 10.64 12.85
N ASN A 165 -10.90 11.47 13.85
CA ASN A 165 -12.18 12.19 13.96
C ASN A 165 -12.37 13.24 12.85
N ASN A 166 -11.34 13.61 12.12
CA ASN A 166 -11.43 14.50 10.96
C ASN A 166 -11.74 13.76 9.65
N ILE A 167 -11.80 12.43 9.66
CA ILE A 167 -12.18 11.63 8.48
C ILE A 167 -13.71 11.71 8.32
N THR A 168 -14.16 12.39 7.28
CA THR A 168 -15.59 12.58 7.00
C THR A 168 -15.93 12.21 5.56
N GLY A 169 -17.19 11.78 5.33
CA GLY A 169 -17.65 11.40 4.00
C GLY A 169 -17.33 9.95 3.61
N TYR A 170 -17.05 9.11 4.59
CA TYR A 170 -16.81 7.67 4.44
C TYR A 170 -17.78 6.87 5.29
N SER A 171 -18.05 5.65 4.90
CA SER A 171 -18.85 4.69 5.65
C SER A 171 -18.35 3.28 5.37
N LEU A 172 -18.57 2.37 6.32
CA LEU A 172 -18.22 0.98 6.13
C LEU A 172 -19.05 0.36 5.00
N GLU A 173 -18.44 -0.54 4.24
CA GLU A 173 -19.15 -1.40 3.31
C GLU A 173 -20.11 -2.32 4.08
N PRO A 174 -21.33 -2.55 3.57
CA PRO A 174 -22.29 -3.44 4.23
C PRO A 174 -21.78 -4.87 4.38
N GLU A 175 -20.96 -5.29 3.43
CA GLU A 175 -20.34 -6.60 3.40
C GLU A 175 -18.82 -6.44 3.29
N TYR A 176 -18.08 -7.02 4.23
CA TYR A 176 -16.63 -6.88 4.33
C TYR A 176 -15.89 -7.20 3.01
N PHE A 177 -16.34 -8.25 2.28
CA PHE A 177 -15.67 -8.69 1.07
C PHE A 177 -15.77 -7.70 -0.09
N ARG A 178 -16.77 -6.82 -0.09
CA ARG A 178 -16.93 -5.79 -1.12
C ARG A 178 -15.73 -4.83 -1.20
N ASN A 179 -14.96 -4.69 -0.15
CA ASN A 179 -13.71 -3.92 -0.16
C ASN A 179 -12.62 -4.52 -1.07
N PHE A 180 -12.80 -5.73 -1.57
CA PHE A 180 -11.80 -6.47 -2.37
C PHE A 180 -12.31 -6.86 -3.76
N MET A 181 -13.47 -6.34 -4.16
CA MET A 181 -14.09 -6.62 -5.45
C MET A 181 -13.83 -5.48 -6.43
N GLU A 182 -13.59 -5.82 -7.69
CA GLU A 182 -13.37 -4.85 -8.77
C GLU A 182 -14.57 -3.91 -8.96
N GLU A 183 -15.79 -4.44 -8.84
CA GLU A 183 -17.03 -3.66 -9.02
C GLU A 183 -17.27 -2.63 -7.91
N THR A 184 -16.51 -2.68 -6.83
CA THR A 184 -16.64 -1.80 -5.68
C THR A 184 -15.37 -1.01 -5.37
N GLU A 185 -14.44 -0.97 -6.31
CA GLU A 185 -13.27 -0.10 -6.22
C GLU A 185 -13.65 1.35 -5.94
N ASN A 186 -12.85 2.04 -5.17
CA ASN A 186 -13.12 3.39 -4.69
C ASN A 186 -14.45 3.55 -3.93
N GLY A 187 -14.95 2.44 -3.37
CA GLY A 187 -16.21 2.35 -2.61
C GLY A 187 -16.26 3.26 -1.38
N PRO A 188 -17.38 3.29 -0.67
CA PRO A 188 -17.62 4.25 0.43
C PRO A 188 -16.62 4.11 1.59
N GLU A 189 -16.04 2.94 1.81
CA GLU A 189 -15.03 2.69 2.85
C GLU A 189 -13.61 3.06 2.41
N SER A 190 -13.34 3.05 1.11
CA SER A 190 -12.01 3.28 0.58
C SER A 190 -11.49 4.69 0.85
N LEU A 191 -10.37 4.79 1.54
CA LEU A 191 -9.66 6.05 1.83
C LEU A 191 -8.67 6.43 0.73
N PHE A 192 -7.89 5.46 0.26
CA PHE A 192 -6.93 5.61 -0.82
C PHE A 192 -6.60 4.23 -1.41
N GLU A 193 -6.67 4.14 -2.71
CA GLU A 193 -6.34 2.94 -3.48
C GLU A 193 -5.32 3.24 -4.56
N VAL A 194 -4.38 2.31 -4.75
CA VAL A 194 -3.50 2.33 -5.91
C VAL A 194 -4.24 1.69 -7.07
N GLN A 195 -4.56 2.48 -8.08
CA GLN A 195 -5.30 2.00 -9.24
C GLN A 195 -4.39 1.18 -10.14
N PHE A 196 -4.74 -0.08 -10.35
CA PHE A 196 -4.08 -0.96 -11.31
C PHE A 196 -4.92 -1.03 -12.60
N ASN A 197 -4.24 -1.14 -13.74
CA ASN A 197 -4.87 -1.23 -15.04
C ASN A 197 -4.13 -2.26 -15.92
N ILE A 198 -4.88 -3.12 -16.59
CA ILE A 198 -4.33 -4.10 -17.53
C ILE A 198 -4.04 -3.48 -18.92
N GLU A 199 -4.71 -2.39 -19.27
CA GLU A 199 -4.61 -1.79 -20.62
C GLU A 199 -3.23 -1.18 -20.91
N ALA A 200 -2.53 -0.70 -19.90
CA ALA A 200 -1.19 -0.13 -20.05
C ALA A 200 -0.08 -1.20 -20.18
N GLY A 201 -0.46 -2.46 -20.31
CA GLY A 201 0.45 -3.58 -20.41
C GLY A 201 0.81 -4.17 -19.05
N TYR A 202 1.32 -5.41 -19.09
CA TYR A 202 1.85 -6.04 -17.90
C TYR A 202 3.32 -6.39 -18.09
N SER A 203 4.09 -6.35 -17.02
CA SER A 203 5.45 -6.85 -17.02
C SER A 203 5.44 -8.38 -16.99
N GLN A 204 6.19 -8.99 -17.88
CA GLN A 204 6.46 -10.43 -17.82
C GLN A 204 7.57 -10.76 -16.81
N GLN A 205 8.12 -9.76 -16.14
CA GLN A 205 9.21 -9.95 -15.21
C GLN A 205 8.70 -10.12 -13.79
N TRP A 206 8.99 -11.24 -13.21
CA TRP A 206 8.70 -11.63 -11.84
C TRP A 206 9.29 -10.71 -10.77
N ASN A 207 10.35 -9.99 -11.11
CA ASN A 207 11.02 -8.99 -10.30
C ASN A 207 10.76 -7.57 -10.83
N SER A 208 9.67 -7.38 -11.28
CA SER A 208 8.98 -6.43 -12.12
C SER A 208 9.35 -4.96 -12.07
N ASP A 209 10.20 -4.52 -11.23
CA ASP A 209 10.16 -3.11 -10.89
C ASP A 209 11.45 -2.36 -11.11
N ARG A 210 12.52 -3.08 -11.42
CA ARG A 210 13.84 -2.44 -11.51
C ARG A 210 14.09 -1.72 -12.84
N THR A 211 13.41 -2.11 -13.90
CA THR A 211 13.75 -1.64 -15.25
C THR A 211 12.62 -0.99 -16.02
N ASP A 212 11.39 -1.19 -15.64
CA ASP A 212 10.24 -0.75 -16.43
C ASP A 212 9.61 0.57 -15.94
N GLU A 213 10.36 1.43 -15.36
CA GLU A 213 10.09 2.86 -15.11
C GLU A 213 8.61 3.32 -15.22
N GLY A 214 7.69 2.59 -14.58
CA GLY A 214 6.27 2.99 -14.54
C GLY A 214 5.44 2.60 -15.77
N LYS A 215 5.88 1.63 -16.56
CA LYS A 215 5.09 1.11 -17.69
C LYS A 215 4.14 -0.01 -17.30
N ASN A 216 4.23 -0.52 -16.08
CA ASN A 216 3.42 -1.62 -15.62
C ASN A 216 2.40 -1.12 -14.61
N GLU A 217 1.16 -1.07 -15.05
CA GLU A 217 0.02 -0.69 -14.22
C GLU A 217 -0.79 -1.89 -13.76
N SER A 218 -0.38 -3.11 -14.12
CA SER A 218 -1.02 -4.35 -13.68
C SER A 218 -0.34 -4.97 -12.46
N THR A 219 -1.04 -5.88 -11.78
CA THR A 219 -0.52 -6.63 -10.64
C THR A 219 -0.49 -8.12 -10.92
N PHE A 220 0.50 -8.84 -10.36
CA PHE A 220 0.62 -10.30 -10.44
C PHE A 220 0.02 -11.02 -9.23
N ARG A 221 -0.62 -10.33 -8.32
CA ARG A 221 -1.13 -10.94 -7.08
C ARG A 221 -2.06 -12.11 -7.35
N ALA A 222 -2.93 -12.02 -8.35
CA ALA A 222 -3.81 -13.12 -8.71
C ALA A 222 -3.04 -14.37 -9.13
N GLN A 223 -1.88 -14.24 -9.74
CA GLN A 223 -1.01 -15.35 -10.14
C GLN A 223 -0.29 -15.99 -8.94
N GLU A 224 0.11 -15.18 -7.97
CA GLU A 224 0.79 -15.65 -6.76
C GLU A 224 -0.17 -16.32 -5.78
N TYR A 225 -1.37 -15.77 -5.60
CA TYR A 225 -2.33 -16.17 -4.58
C TYR A 225 -3.56 -16.89 -5.13
N GLY A 226 -3.78 -16.85 -6.44
CA GLY A 226 -4.97 -17.43 -7.07
C GLY A 226 -5.00 -18.95 -7.02
N CYS A 227 -6.16 -19.49 -6.72
CA CYS A 227 -6.38 -20.93 -6.52
C CYS A 227 -6.18 -21.80 -7.75
N LEU A 228 -6.18 -21.23 -8.95
CA LEU A 228 -5.97 -21.94 -10.22
C LEU A 228 -4.65 -21.54 -10.90
N ASN A 229 -3.77 -20.89 -10.18
CA ASN A 229 -2.47 -20.45 -10.67
C ASN A 229 -1.34 -21.31 -10.07
N TRP A 230 -0.31 -20.69 -9.60
CA TRP A 230 0.92 -21.40 -9.26
C TRP A 230 0.97 -21.96 -7.84
N PHE A 231 -0.06 -21.74 -7.03
CA PHE A 231 -0.10 -22.22 -5.64
C PHE A 231 1.15 -21.85 -4.85
N ASN A 232 1.61 -20.61 -5.00
CA ASN A 232 2.86 -20.20 -4.39
C ASN A 232 2.73 -19.94 -2.90
N VAL A 233 1.53 -19.68 -2.41
CA VAL A 233 1.26 -19.34 -1.02
C VAL A 233 0.11 -20.18 -0.48
N PHE A 234 0.33 -20.80 0.66
CA PHE A 234 -0.64 -21.63 1.36
C PHE A 234 -0.99 -21.01 2.71
N VAL A 235 -2.18 -21.30 3.19
CA VAL A 235 -2.59 -21.00 4.55
C VAL A 235 -1.98 -22.07 5.47
N SER A 236 -1.35 -21.66 6.57
CA SER A 236 -0.86 -22.62 7.57
C SER A 236 -2.03 -23.32 8.27
N GLU A 237 -1.80 -24.53 8.74
CA GLU A 237 -2.78 -25.28 9.53
C GLU A 237 -3.21 -24.52 10.78
N ASP A 238 -2.28 -23.83 11.44
CA ASP A 238 -2.58 -23.02 12.61
C ASP A 238 -3.55 -21.89 12.30
N LEU A 239 -3.32 -21.14 11.20
CA LEU A 239 -4.24 -20.07 10.79
C LEU A 239 -5.61 -20.63 10.36
N TRP A 240 -5.62 -21.78 9.68
CA TRP A 240 -6.86 -22.44 9.30
C TRP A 240 -7.68 -22.83 10.53
N ASN A 241 -7.03 -23.44 11.52
CA ASN A 241 -7.66 -23.86 12.77
C ASN A 241 -8.15 -22.66 13.60
N GLU A 242 -7.46 -21.51 13.52
CA GLU A 242 -7.87 -20.29 14.23
C GLU A 242 -9.23 -19.78 13.75
N PHE A 243 -9.55 -19.91 12.46
CA PHE A 243 -10.90 -19.58 11.96
C PHE A 243 -12.00 -20.48 12.56
N GLU A 244 -11.68 -21.65 13.05
CA GLU A 244 -12.63 -22.56 13.70
C GLU A 244 -12.81 -22.23 15.19
N THR A 245 -11.74 -21.75 15.85
CA THR A 245 -11.73 -21.45 17.28
C THR A 245 -12.26 -20.05 17.62
N ALA A 246 -12.13 -19.10 16.69
CA ALA A 246 -12.53 -17.71 16.90
C ALA A 246 -14.04 -17.44 16.80
N ALA A 247 -14.88 -18.45 16.60
CA ALA A 247 -16.32 -18.28 16.39
C ALA A 247 -17.07 -18.13 17.72
N ASP A 248 -17.24 -16.90 18.16
CA ASP A 248 -17.88 -16.53 19.44
C ASP A 248 -19.41 -16.74 19.52
N ASN A 249 -20.07 -17.09 18.44
CA ASN A 249 -21.55 -17.02 18.35
C ASN A 249 -22.23 -18.39 18.24
N GLY A 250 -21.54 -19.47 18.59
CA GLY A 250 -22.04 -20.84 18.45
C GLY A 250 -21.94 -21.40 17.04
N SER A 251 -21.47 -20.63 16.07
CA SER A 251 -21.01 -21.10 14.79
C SER A 251 -19.60 -21.66 14.96
N LYS A 252 -19.31 -22.81 14.38
CA LYS A 252 -18.01 -23.46 14.51
C LYS A 252 -16.94 -22.89 13.58
N ILE A 253 -17.28 -21.97 12.68
CA ILE A 253 -16.40 -21.44 11.64
C ILE A 253 -16.61 -19.95 11.51
N ASP A 254 -15.51 -19.20 11.59
CA ASP A 254 -15.53 -17.77 11.26
C ASP A 254 -15.91 -17.58 9.79
N PRO A 255 -16.95 -16.80 9.46
CA PRO A 255 -17.40 -16.59 8.09
C PRO A 255 -16.32 -15.97 7.19
N ARG A 256 -15.33 -15.29 7.75
CA ARG A 256 -14.20 -14.71 7.00
C ARG A 256 -13.31 -15.76 6.36
N ARG A 257 -13.31 -17.00 6.84
CA ARG A 257 -12.52 -18.09 6.26
C ARG A 257 -12.79 -18.26 4.76
N GLY A 258 -14.07 -18.26 4.37
CA GLY A 258 -14.48 -18.41 2.97
C GLY A 258 -14.01 -17.29 2.04
N TYR A 259 -13.59 -16.15 2.59
CA TYR A 259 -13.02 -15.04 1.82
C TYR A 259 -11.48 -14.98 1.87
N CYS A 260 -10.89 -15.56 2.89
CA CYS A 260 -9.44 -15.47 3.12
C CYS A 260 -8.66 -16.68 2.62
N ALA A 261 -9.32 -17.83 2.45
CA ALA A 261 -8.66 -19.07 2.09
C ALA A 261 -9.59 -19.98 1.28
N TYR A 262 -9.01 -20.72 0.34
CA TYR A 262 -9.68 -21.70 -0.48
C TYR A 262 -9.38 -23.13 -0.02
N GLN A 263 -10.35 -24.00 -0.16
CA GLN A 263 -10.19 -25.45 0.03
C GLN A 263 -10.77 -26.22 -1.17
N THR A 264 -10.41 -27.49 -1.28
CA THR A 264 -11.00 -28.38 -2.28
C THR A 264 -12.52 -28.44 -2.11
N GLY A 265 -13.26 -28.21 -3.20
CA GLY A 265 -14.72 -28.17 -3.22
C GLY A 265 -15.31 -26.77 -3.19
N ASP A 266 -14.53 -25.74 -2.88
CA ASP A 266 -15.02 -24.35 -2.95
C ASP A 266 -15.31 -23.95 -4.40
N LEU A 267 -16.27 -23.06 -4.55
CA LEU A 267 -16.64 -22.50 -5.85
C LEU A 267 -15.82 -21.23 -6.13
N TYR A 268 -15.42 -21.08 -7.37
CA TYR A 268 -14.59 -19.99 -7.85
C TYR A 268 -15.17 -19.40 -9.15
N ASN A 269 -14.75 -18.21 -9.51
CA ASN A 269 -15.14 -17.51 -10.73
C ASN A 269 -16.68 -17.45 -10.91
N ASN A 270 -17.34 -16.73 -10.01
CA ASN A 270 -18.79 -16.59 -9.98
C ASN A 270 -19.54 -17.96 -9.95
N ASN A 271 -19.01 -18.89 -9.18
CA ASN A 271 -19.53 -20.24 -9.00
C ASN A 271 -19.52 -21.11 -10.29
N THR A 272 -18.74 -20.77 -11.28
CA THR A 272 -18.63 -21.52 -12.53
C THR A 272 -17.58 -22.61 -12.49
N MET A 273 -16.67 -22.58 -11.54
CA MET A 273 -15.57 -23.53 -11.38
C MET A 273 -15.49 -24.06 -9.96
N THR A 274 -15.10 -25.31 -9.80
CA THR A 274 -14.82 -25.89 -8.49
C THR A 274 -13.32 -26.00 -8.29
N ILE A 275 -12.84 -25.57 -7.14
CA ILE A 275 -11.44 -25.68 -6.77
C ILE A 275 -11.12 -27.14 -6.47
N THR A 276 -10.06 -27.65 -7.09
CA THR A 276 -9.47 -28.95 -6.76
C THR A 276 -8.00 -28.74 -6.48
N VAL A 277 -7.60 -28.93 -5.24
CA VAL A 277 -6.19 -28.91 -4.83
C VAL A 277 -5.67 -30.34 -4.89
N ASP A 278 -4.63 -30.56 -5.66
CA ASP A 278 -3.99 -31.89 -5.72
C ASP A 278 -3.26 -32.13 -4.37
N PRO A 279 -3.66 -33.16 -3.61
CA PRO A 279 -3.04 -33.47 -2.33
C PRO A 279 -1.54 -33.82 -2.43
N VAL A 280 -1.04 -34.09 -3.62
CA VAL A 280 0.39 -34.37 -3.85
C VAL A 280 1.25 -33.12 -3.82
N THR A 281 0.65 -31.93 -3.92
CA THR A 281 1.36 -30.65 -3.87
C THR A 281 1.52 -30.12 -2.45
N VAL A 282 0.92 -30.73 -1.45
CA VAL A 282 1.17 -30.46 -0.04
C VAL A 282 2.51 -31.09 0.30
N LEU A 283 3.54 -30.30 0.35
CA LEU A 283 4.89 -30.75 0.69
C LEU A 283 4.96 -31.06 2.19
N ASP A 284 5.43 -32.27 2.48
CA ASP A 284 5.93 -32.65 3.79
C ASP A 284 7.07 -31.74 4.29
#